data_7efed5c575d7299a4a8d5b2c59feae86
#
_entry.id   7efed5c575d7299a4a8d5b2c59feae86
#
_cell.length_a   1.000
_cell.length_b   1.000
_cell.length_c   1.000
_cell.angle_alpha   90.00
_cell.angle_beta   90.00
_cell.angle_gamma   90.00
#
_symmetry.space_group_name_H-M   'P 1'
#
loop_
_entity.id
_entity.type
_entity.pdbx_description
1 polymer ?
#
loop_
_entity_poly.entity_id
_entity_poly.type
_entity_poly.pdbx_seq_one_letter_code
_entity_poly.pdbx_strand_id
1 'polypeptide(L)'
;KRLCPVIKFSKEGKGLLRSATTRRDGIIGNLDVGVDILSEFNLSNELALGRVFTLVDRDDNISFISDEYEKMVSINNIRSTVVNTFVGIVSTSWVIAMLALLIKDKLPHKEKVFIVLKELIKLAIIMPLTFLVAPIFNFKTQVGLTTGVVITTAILYISGRLLFKNNDLKQMAYYSILTVAITVIDIVLGTYLMKNSIMSYDA
;
A
#
# COMPACT_ATOMS: atom_id res chain seq x y z
N LYS A 1 11.88 -0.44 -12.41
CA LYS A 1 13.02 -0.02 -11.55
C LYS A 1 13.74 -1.28 -11.09
N ARG A 2 15.06 -1.27 -11.03
CA ARG A 2 15.87 -2.40 -10.54
C ARG A 2 16.57 -1.97 -9.27
N LEU A 3 16.54 -2.81 -8.24
CA LEU A 3 17.37 -2.65 -7.06
C LEU A 3 18.79 -3.07 -7.43
N CYS A 4 19.78 -2.28 -7.01
CA CYS A 4 21.19 -2.59 -7.15
C CYS A 4 21.75 -2.96 -5.78
N PRO A 5 22.57 -4.02 -5.68
CA PRO A 5 23.24 -4.35 -4.44
C PRO A 5 24.25 -3.23 -4.09
N VAL A 6 24.28 -2.85 -2.81
CA VAL A 6 25.24 -1.89 -2.26
C VAL A 6 25.91 -2.54 -1.06
N ILE A 7 27.26 -2.45 -1.04
CA ILE A 7 28.09 -2.94 0.05
C ILE A 7 28.93 -1.77 0.53
N LYS A 8 28.85 -1.44 1.81
CA LYS A 8 29.69 -0.44 2.47
C LYS A 8 30.71 -1.18 3.34
N PHE A 9 31.99 -0.92 3.13
CA PHE A 9 33.06 -1.38 4.03
C PHE A 9 33.35 -0.25 5.02
N SER A 10 33.07 -0.49 6.29
CA SER A 10 33.29 0.48 7.35
C SER A 10 33.95 -0.19 8.56
N LYS A 11 34.61 0.60 9.38
CA LYS A 11 35.16 0.16 10.68
C LYS A 11 34.09 0.14 11.79
N GLU A 12 32.91 0.69 11.51
CA GLU A 12 31.84 0.91 12.49
C GLU A 12 31.07 -0.36 12.90
N GLY A 13 31.34 -1.50 12.25
CA GLY A 13 30.69 -2.76 12.61
C GLY A 13 30.06 -3.50 11.42
N LYS A 14 29.27 -4.53 11.75
CA LYS A 14 28.54 -5.38 10.80
C LYS A 14 27.05 -5.08 10.95
N GLY A 15 26.30 -5.10 9.85
CA GLY A 15 24.87 -4.93 9.92
C GLY A 15 24.23 -4.57 8.58
N LEU A 16 22.93 -4.38 8.59
CA LEU A 16 22.18 -3.86 7.47
C LEU A 16 22.24 -2.34 7.42
N LEU A 17 22.46 -1.82 6.22
CA LEU A 17 22.32 -0.39 5.98
C LEU A 17 20.85 0.00 6.07
N ARG A 18 20.60 1.07 6.81
CA ARG A 18 19.28 1.68 6.95
C ARG A 18 19.38 3.16 6.68
N SER A 19 18.41 3.70 5.96
CA SER A 19 18.27 5.13 5.79
C SER A 19 16.93 5.64 6.34
N ALA A 20 16.93 6.83 6.92
CA ALA A 20 15.72 7.52 7.33
C ALA A 20 14.83 7.93 6.15
N THR A 21 15.38 7.97 4.92
CA THR A 21 14.63 8.28 3.69
C THR A 21 13.70 7.14 3.30
N THR A 22 14.20 5.91 3.27
CA THR A 22 13.41 4.72 2.93
C THR A 22 12.66 4.16 4.15
N ARG A 23 13.20 4.38 5.34
CA ARG A 23 12.72 3.82 6.61
C ARG A 23 12.61 2.27 6.60
N ARG A 24 13.39 1.62 5.71
CA ARG A 24 13.45 0.15 5.59
C ARG A 24 14.85 -0.33 5.91
N ASP A 25 14.95 -1.44 6.64
CA ASP A 25 16.22 -2.09 6.91
C ASP A 25 16.71 -2.79 5.64
N GLY A 26 17.99 -2.64 5.31
CA GLY A 26 18.59 -3.22 4.11
C GLY A 26 18.28 -2.50 2.80
N ILE A 27 17.49 -1.41 2.81
CA ILE A 27 17.12 -0.65 1.62
C ILE A 27 17.45 0.82 1.81
N ILE A 28 18.24 1.35 0.89
CA ILE A 28 18.70 2.74 0.91
C ILE A 28 18.28 3.47 -0.37
N GLY A 29 18.09 4.77 -0.26
CA GLY A 29 17.80 5.62 -1.41
C GLY A 29 19.09 5.99 -2.17
N ASN A 30 18.99 6.16 -3.47
CA ASN A 30 20.16 6.61 -4.27
C ASN A 30 20.68 8.00 -3.81
N LEU A 31 19.77 8.86 -3.35
CA LEU A 31 20.13 10.19 -2.82
C LEU A 31 20.94 10.11 -1.52
N ASP A 32 20.77 9.05 -0.75
CA ASP A 32 21.45 8.85 0.54
C ASP A 32 22.92 8.51 0.36
N VAL A 33 23.27 7.84 -0.74
CA VAL A 33 24.66 7.46 -1.03
C VAL A 33 25.58 8.67 -1.09
N GLY A 34 25.15 9.72 -1.78
CA GLY A 34 25.93 10.95 -1.89
C GLY A 34 26.13 11.65 -0.54
N VAL A 35 25.10 11.68 0.29
CA VAL A 35 25.17 12.30 1.63
C VAL A 35 26.06 11.50 2.57
N ASP A 36 25.96 10.17 2.51
CA ASP A 36 26.81 9.28 3.32
C ASP A 36 28.29 9.45 2.96
N ILE A 37 28.62 9.50 1.67
CA ILE A 37 30.00 9.77 1.21
C ILE A 37 30.50 11.14 1.72
N LEU A 38 29.69 12.19 1.60
CA LEU A 38 30.08 13.52 2.09
C LEU A 38 30.33 13.51 3.60
N SER A 39 29.52 12.81 4.37
CA SER A 39 29.66 12.68 5.81
C SER A 39 30.97 12.01 6.22
N GLU A 40 31.45 11.01 5.47
CA GLU A 40 32.76 10.37 5.73
C GLU A 40 33.95 11.34 5.58
N PHE A 41 33.79 12.37 4.76
CA PHE A 41 34.82 13.44 4.59
C PHE A 41 34.55 14.65 5.50
N ASN A 42 33.63 14.57 6.44
CA ASN A 42 33.16 15.70 7.28
C ASN A 42 32.66 16.90 6.45
N LEU A 43 32.12 16.63 5.28
CA LEU A 43 31.50 17.63 4.42
C LEU A 43 29.99 17.56 4.53
N SER A 44 29.34 18.72 4.48
CA SER A 44 27.87 18.81 4.43
C SER A 44 27.43 19.64 3.23
N ASN A 45 26.30 19.28 2.65
CA ASN A 45 25.65 20.06 1.62
C ASN A 45 24.19 20.29 2.02
N GLU A 46 23.82 21.56 2.29
CA GLU A 46 22.48 21.94 2.70
C GLU A 46 21.40 21.63 1.64
N LEU A 47 21.79 21.52 0.38
CA LEU A 47 20.89 21.20 -0.72
C LEU A 47 20.71 19.68 -0.91
N ALA A 48 21.46 18.86 -0.18
CA ALA A 48 21.36 17.40 -0.32
C ALA A 48 20.12 16.86 0.40
N LEU A 49 19.24 16.18 -0.34
CA LEU A 49 17.96 15.67 0.15
C LEU A 49 18.08 14.31 0.86
N GLY A 50 19.21 13.62 0.73
CA GLY A 50 19.47 12.31 1.33
C GLY A 50 19.73 12.36 2.84
N ARG A 51 19.93 11.19 3.42
CA ARG A 51 20.28 10.99 4.85
C ARG A 51 21.46 10.04 4.96
N VAL A 52 22.28 10.25 5.98
CA VAL A 52 23.40 9.36 6.33
C VAL A 52 22.85 7.98 6.70
N PHE A 53 23.58 6.93 6.35
CA PHE A 53 23.23 5.56 6.70
C PHE A 53 23.42 5.29 8.19
N THR A 54 22.54 4.48 8.74
CA THR A 54 22.71 3.87 10.05
C THR A 54 22.84 2.37 9.90
N LEU A 55 23.56 1.71 10.81
CA LEU A 55 23.67 0.27 10.84
C LEU A 55 22.62 -0.33 11.77
N VAL A 56 21.97 -1.37 11.30
CA VAL A 56 21.06 -2.19 12.11
C VAL A 56 21.73 -3.54 12.29
N ASP A 57 22.04 -3.89 13.53
CA ASP A 57 22.67 -5.17 13.86
C ASP A 57 21.65 -6.31 13.72
N ARG A 58 22.02 -7.32 12.93
CA ARG A 58 21.24 -8.54 12.72
C ARG A 58 22.18 -9.69 12.39
N ASP A 59 21.81 -10.88 12.80
CA ASP A 59 22.56 -12.11 12.50
C ASP A 59 22.17 -12.72 11.14
N ASP A 60 20.95 -12.41 10.65
CA ASP A 60 20.33 -13.01 9.47
C ASP A 60 20.31 -12.07 8.23
N ASN A 61 21.31 -11.22 8.06
CA ASN A 61 21.34 -10.13 7.07
C ASN A 61 20.99 -10.57 5.64
N ILE A 62 21.58 -11.66 5.15
CA ILE A 62 21.42 -12.10 3.75
C ILE A 62 20.02 -12.69 3.52
N SER A 63 19.56 -13.55 4.44
CA SER A 63 18.22 -14.15 4.32
C SER A 63 17.14 -13.10 4.42
N PHE A 64 17.30 -12.13 5.32
CA PHE A 64 16.37 -11.00 5.45
C PHE A 64 16.27 -10.16 4.18
N ILE A 65 17.42 -9.77 3.57
CA ILE A 65 17.44 -9.00 2.33
C ILE A 65 16.79 -9.80 1.19
N SER A 66 17.05 -11.11 1.11
CA SER A 66 16.45 -11.98 0.09
C SER A 66 14.93 -12.05 0.24
N ASP A 67 14.44 -12.26 1.46
CA ASP A 67 13.00 -12.33 1.75
C ASP A 67 12.30 -10.99 1.45
N GLU A 68 12.90 -9.86 1.86
CA GLU A 68 12.35 -8.53 1.56
C GLU A 68 12.37 -8.23 0.05
N TYR A 69 13.42 -8.62 -0.66
CA TYR A 69 13.51 -8.47 -2.12
C TYR A 69 12.41 -9.28 -2.83
N GLU A 70 12.24 -10.56 -2.48
CA GLU A 70 11.19 -11.41 -3.07
C GLU A 70 9.78 -10.83 -2.81
N LYS A 71 9.53 -10.35 -1.61
CA LYS A 71 8.28 -9.69 -1.24
C LYS A 71 8.03 -8.44 -2.07
N MET A 72 9.04 -7.59 -2.23
CA MET A 72 8.93 -6.37 -3.04
C MET A 72 8.68 -6.68 -4.51
N VAL A 73 9.38 -7.67 -5.08
CA VAL A 73 9.17 -8.13 -6.46
C VAL A 73 7.76 -8.68 -6.64
N SER A 74 7.28 -9.49 -5.69
CA SER A 74 5.92 -10.03 -5.72
C SER A 74 4.86 -8.92 -5.71
N ILE A 75 4.98 -7.95 -4.81
CA ILE A 75 4.07 -6.82 -4.73
C ILE A 75 4.12 -5.98 -6.02
N ASN A 76 5.32 -5.68 -6.53
CA ASN A 76 5.49 -4.88 -7.74
C ASN A 76 4.87 -5.54 -8.98
N ASN A 77 5.01 -6.85 -9.14
CA ASN A 77 4.46 -7.60 -10.27
C ASN A 77 2.93 -7.57 -10.30
N ILE A 78 2.29 -7.56 -9.13
CA ILE A 78 0.82 -7.58 -9.04
C ILE A 78 0.23 -6.19 -9.05
N ARG A 79 0.96 -5.22 -8.50
CA ARG A 79 0.48 -3.86 -8.26
C ARG A 79 -0.13 -3.22 -9.50
N SER A 80 0.58 -3.23 -10.62
CA SER A 80 0.11 -2.61 -11.86
C SER A 80 -1.24 -3.20 -12.30
N THR A 81 -1.36 -4.51 -12.29
CA THR A 81 -2.59 -5.19 -12.68
C THR A 81 -3.74 -4.91 -11.73
N VAL A 82 -3.51 -5.04 -10.41
CA VAL A 82 -4.54 -4.84 -9.39
C VAL A 82 -5.00 -3.38 -9.35
N VAL A 83 -4.08 -2.43 -9.35
CA VAL A 83 -4.41 -1.00 -9.29
C VAL A 83 -5.10 -0.56 -10.57
N ASN A 84 -4.60 -0.95 -11.75
CA ASN A 84 -5.24 -0.57 -13.02
C ASN A 84 -6.63 -1.19 -13.16
N THR A 85 -6.82 -2.44 -12.76
CA THR A 85 -8.13 -3.09 -12.75
C THR A 85 -9.09 -2.36 -11.81
N PHE A 86 -8.65 -2.04 -10.61
CA PHE A 86 -9.44 -1.27 -9.66
C PHE A 86 -9.84 0.10 -10.21
N VAL A 87 -8.87 0.87 -10.70
CA VAL A 87 -9.13 2.20 -11.29
C VAL A 87 -10.10 2.08 -12.49
N GLY A 88 -9.92 1.09 -13.35
CA GLY A 88 -10.81 0.82 -14.47
C GLY A 88 -12.25 0.54 -14.02
N ILE A 89 -12.43 -0.36 -13.05
CA ILE A 89 -13.77 -0.69 -12.51
C ILE A 89 -14.42 0.54 -11.87
N VAL A 90 -13.70 1.27 -11.05
CA VAL A 90 -14.23 2.47 -10.37
C VAL A 90 -14.60 3.54 -11.37
N SER A 91 -13.70 3.88 -12.30
CA SER A 91 -13.95 4.91 -13.32
C SER A 91 -15.15 4.55 -14.18
N THR A 92 -15.23 3.31 -14.65
CA THR A 92 -16.36 2.83 -15.46
C THR A 92 -17.67 2.88 -14.65
N SER A 93 -17.63 2.47 -13.39
CA SER A 93 -18.81 2.53 -12.50
C SER A 93 -19.30 3.96 -12.30
N TRP A 94 -18.38 4.93 -12.17
CA TRP A 94 -18.72 6.34 -12.04
C TRP A 94 -19.38 6.90 -13.31
N VAL A 95 -18.83 6.58 -14.47
CA VAL A 95 -19.41 6.99 -15.76
C VAL A 95 -20.83 6.40 -15.91
N ILE A 96 -21.00 5.12 -15.61
CA ILE A 96 -22.31 4.46 -15.66
C ILE A 96 -23.28 5.11 -14.67
N ALA A 97 -22.83 5.42 -13.45
CA ALA A 97 -23.65 6.07 -12.44
C ALA A 97 -24.12 7.47 -12.90
N MET A 98 -23.21 8.25 -13.48
CA MET A 98 -23.53 9.58 -14.02
C MET A 98 -24.55 9.48 -15.16
N LEU A 99 -24.34 8.58 -16.10
CA LEU A 99 -25.29 8.34 -17.20
C LEU A 99 -26.65 7.86 -16.68
N ALA A 100 -26.67 6.93 -15.73
CA ALA A 100 -27.90 6.43 -15.12
C ALA A 100 -28.69 7.54 -14.41
N LEU A 101 -28.01 8.49 -13.78
CA LEU A 101 -28.65 9.66 -13.16
C LEU A 101 -29.27 10.60 -14.21
N LEU A 102 -28.60 10.81 -15.34
CA LEU A 102 -29.10 11.66 -16.43
C LEU A 102 -30.36 11.09 -17.11
N ILE A 103 -30.45 9.76 -17.23
CA ILE A 103 -31.57 9.08 -17.89
C ILE A 103 -32.50 8.36 -16.92
N LYS A 104 -32.44 8.69 -15.62
CA LYS A 104 -33.18 8.00 -14.55
C LYS A 104 -34.64 7.72 -14.82
N ASP A 105 -35.34 8.66 -15.48
CA ASP A 105 -36.76 8.58 -15.77
C ASP A 105 -37.09 7.66 -16.95
N LYS A 106 -36.12 7.38 -17.81
CA LYS A 106 -36.26 6.48 -18.97
C LYS A 106 -35.66 5.08 -18.73
N LEU A 107 -35.04 4.87 -17.57
CA LEU A 107 -34.29 3.63 -17.29
C LEU A 107 -35.25 2.49 -16.92
N PRO A 108 -35.26 1.39 -17.67
CA PRO A 108 -35.97 0.19 -17.24
C PRO A 108 -35.30 -0.38 -16.00
N HIS A 109 -36.08 -0.84 -15.01
CA HIS A 109 -35.58 -1.43 -13.78
C HIS A 109 -34.61 -0.52 -12.97
N LYS A 110 -34.88 0.79 -12.96
CA LYS A 110 -34.04 1.81 -12.29
C LYS A 110 -33.62 1.41 -10.86
N GLU A 111 -34.51 0.82 -10.06
CA GLU A 111 -34.20 0.40 -8.70
C GLU A 111 -33.04 -0.61 -8.64
N LYS A 112 -33.06 -1.63 -9.50
CA LYS A 112 -31.99 -2.65 -9.54
C LYS A 112 -30.66 -2.05 -9.96
N VAL A 113 -30.67 -1.13 -10.94
CA VAL A 113 -29.46 -0.44 -11.40
C VAL A 113 -28.85 0.38 -10.27
N PHE A 114 -29.65 1.16 -9.54
CA PHE A 114 -29.16 1.95 -8.42
C PHE A 114 -28.68 1.09 -7.25
N ILE A 115 -29.30 -0.06 -6.98
CA ILE A 115 -28.80 -1.01 -5.98
C ILE A 115 -27.39 -1.48 -6.37
N VAL A 116 -27.18 -1.93 -7.61
CA VAL A 116 -25.88 -2.39 -8.08
C VAL A 116 -24.83 -1.27 -8.01
N LEU A 117 -25.18 -0.07 -8.43
CA LEU A 117 -24.27 1.08 -8.37
C LEU A 117 -23.86 1.44 -6.93
N LYS A 118 -24.80 1.39 -5.98
CA LYS A 118 -24.50 1.60 -4.55
C LYS A 118 -23.52 0.56 -4.01
N GLU A 119 -23.70 -0.72 -4.36
CA GLU A 119 -22.79 -1.78 -3.94
C GLU A 119 -21.39 -1.60 -4.55
N LEU A 120 -21.30 -1.21 -5.83
CA LEU A 120 -20.01 -0.89 -6.46
C LEU A 120 -19.29 0.29 -5.80
N ILE A 121 -20.03 1.34 -5.41
CA ILE A 121 -19.45 2.48 -4.69
C ILE A 121 -18.94 2.04 -3.30
N LYS A 122 -19.67 1.22 -2.57
CA LYS A 122 -19.20 0.68 -1.29
C LYS A 122 -17.91 -0.12 -1.45
N LEU A 123 -17.84 -1.00 -2.44
CA LEU A 123 -16.63 -1.75 -2.75
C LEU A 123 -15.47 -0.81 -3.11
N ALA A 124 -15.71 0.24 -3.89
CA ALA A 124 -14.70 1.24 -4.21
C ALA A 124 -14.15 1.96 -2.97
N ILE A 125 -14.98 2.24 -1.96
CA ILE A 125 -14.56 2.86 -0.69
C ILE A 125 -13.76 1.88 0.18
N ILE A 126 -14.06 0.59 0.13
CA ILE A 126 -13.37 -0.45 0.92
C ILE A 126 -11.99 -0.76 0.34
N MET A 127 -11.81 -0.71 -0.98
CA MET A 127 -10.60 -1.15 -1.66
C MET A 127 -9.29 -0.49 -1.18
N PRO A 128 -9.20 0.82 -0.97
CA PRO A 128 -7.98 1.44 -0.44
C PRO A 128 -7.55 0.84 0.90
N LEU A 129 -8.52 0.61 1.80
CA LEU A 129 -8.25 -0.05 3.07
C LEU A 129 -7.81 -1.51 2.89
N THR A 130 -8.44 -2.23 1.97
CA THR A 130 -8.04 -3.60 1.63
C THR A 130 -6.59 -3.66 1.11
N PHE A 131 -6.20 -2.74 0.23
CA PHE A 131 -4.83 -2.69 -0.29
C PHE A 131 -3.79 -2.34 0.77
N LEU A 132 -4.20 -1.60 1.81
CA LEU A 132 -3.35 -1.29 2.94
C LEU A 132 -3.18 -2.50 3.88
N VAL A 133 -4.25 -3.24 4.13
CA VAL A 133 -4.32 -4.30 5.16
C VAL A 133 -3.93 -5.67 4.61
N ALA A 134 -4.30 -6.01 3.38
CA ALA A 134 -4.07 -7.35 2.81
C ALA A 134 -2.61 -7.85 2.91
N PRO A 135 -1.58 -7.03 2.73
CA PRO A 135 -0.20 -7.46 2.85
C PRO A 135 0.25 -7.89 4.27
N ILE A 136 -0.54 -7.60 5.32
CA ILE A 136 -0.25 -8.08 6.68
C ILE A 136 -0.12 -9.61 6.71
N PHE A 137 -0.91 -10.31 5.87
CA PHE A 137 -0.92 -11.76 5.81
C PHE A 137 0.34 -12.35 5.13
N ASN A 138 1.28 -11.52 4.73
CA ASN A 138 2.61 -11.90 4.25
C ASN A 138 2.62 -12.95 3.13
N PHE A 139 1.70 -12.85 2.18
CA PHE A 139 1.61 -13.76 1.05
C PHE A 139 2.83 -13.60 0.12
N LYS A 140 3.64 -14.65 0.00
CA LYS A 140 4.81 -14.67 -0.90
C LYS A 140 4.44 -14.91 -2.38
N THR A 141 3.19 -15.31 -2.67
CA THR A 141 2.74 -15.65 -4.02
C THR A 141 1.66 -14.70 -4.53
N GLN A 142 1.62 -14.51 -5.85
CA GLN A 142 0.59 -13.69 -6.50
C GLN A 142 -0.84 -14.17 -6.18
N VAL A 143 -1.05 -15.49 -6.23
CA VAL A 143 -2.35 -16.10 -5.91
C VAL A 143 -2.72 -15.82 -4.46
N GLY A 144 -1.77 -15.99 -3.53
CA GLY A 144 -1.99 -15.71 -2.11
C GLY A 144 -2.41 -14.26 -1.88
N LEU A 145 -1.67 -13.30 -2.45
CA LEU A 145 -1.98 -11.88 -2.29
C LEU A 145 -3.35 -11.51 -2.86
N THR A 146 -3.69 -12.01 -4.05
CA THR A 146 -5.02 -11.79 -4.66
C THR A 146 -6.12 -12.39 -3.79
N THR A 147 -5.93 -13.60 -3.28
CA THR A 147 -6.86 -14.24 -2.36
C THR A 147 -6.99 -13.44 -1.06
N GLY A 148 -5.88 -12.92 -0.53
CA GLY A 148 -5.87 -12.03 0.64
C GLY A 148 -6.69 -10.76 0.42
N VAL A 149 -6.55 -10.13 -0.74
CA VAL A 149 -7.36 -8.95 -1.11
C VAL A 149 -8.85 -9.31 -1.14
N VAL A 150 -9.23 -10.41 -1.77
CA VAL A 150 -10.63 -10.84 -1.85
C VAL A 150 -11.21 -11.15 -0.46
N ILE A 151 -10.49 -11.91 0.36
CA ILE A 151 -10.93 -12.26 1.71
C ILE A 151 -11.06 -11.01 2.59
N THR A 152 -10.06 -10.12 2.57
CA THR A 152 -10.09 -8.88 3.35
C THR A 152 -11.25 -7.98 2.93
N THR A 153 -11.49 -7.85 1.61
CA THR A 153 -12.64 -7.11 1.09
C THR A 153 -13.95 -7.70 1.57
N ALA A 154 -14.10 -9.03 1.51
CA ALA A 154 -15.30 -9.71 1.97
C ALA A 154 -15.54 -9.51 3.47
N ILE A 155 -14.51 -9.63 4.29
CA ILE A 155 -14.60 -9.41 5.76
C ILE A 155 -15.06 -7.98 6.06
N LEU A 156 -14.41 -6.98 5.43
CA LEU A 156 -14.74 -5.57 5.64
C LEU A 156 -16.17 -5.28 5.16
N TYR A 157 -16.56 -5.77 4.00
CA TYR A 157 -17.91 -5.60 3.47
C TYR A 157 -18.98 -6.20 4.39
N ILE A 158 -18.76 -7.45 4.85
CA ILE A 158 -19.67 -8.15 5.75
C ILE A 158 -19.78 -7.43 7.09
N SER A 159 -18.64 -6.96 7.65
CA SER A 159 -18.63 -6.23 8.93
C SER A 159 -19.52 -4.99 8.90
N GLY A 160 -19.39 -4.16 7.85
CA GLY A 160 -20.24 -2.97 7.71
C GLY A 160 -21.71 -3.32 7.53
N ARG A 161 -22.01 -4.42 6.80
CA ARG A 161 -23.39 -4.87 6.60
C ARG A 161 -24.02 -5.43 7.87
N LEU A 162 -23.26 -6.14 8.70
CA LEU A 162 -23.72 -6.64 10.00
C LEU A 162 -23.97 -5.50 10.99
N LEU A 163 -23.08 -4.50 11.04
CA LEU A 163 -23.17 -3.38 11.98
C LEU A 163 -24.31 -2.42 11.62
N PHE A 164 -24.51 -2.11 10.35
CA PHE A 164 -25.41 -1.05 9.91
C PHE A 164 -26.56 -1.53 9.01
N LYS A 165 -26.70 -2.84 8.84
CA LYS A 165 -27.78 -3.47 8.06
C LYS A 165 -28.03 -2.77 6.70
N ASN A 166 -29.22 -2.19 6.50
CA ASN A 166 -29.63 -1.56 5.24
C ASN A 166 -29.33 -0.05 5.15
N ASN A 167 -28.54 0.51 6.07
CA ASN A 167 -28.20 1.93 6.03
C ASN A 167 -26.90 2.16 5.24
N ASP A 168 -27.03 2.35 3.92
CA ASP A 168 -25.89 2.53 3.01
C ASP A 168 -24.97 3.69 3.44
N LEU A 169 -25.55 4.82 3.88
CA LEU A 169 -24.77 5.98 4.28
C LEU A 169 -23.89 5.70 5.51
N LYS A 170 -24.45 5.01 6.50
CA LYS A 170 -23.69 4.61 7.70
C LYS A 170 -22.60 3.59 7.38
N GLN A 171 -22.85 2.67 6.45
CA GLN A 171 -21.85 1.73 5.97
C GLN A 171 -20.66 2.46 5.28
N MET A 172 -20.97 3.39 4.38
CA MET A 172 -19.93 4.19 3.70
C MET A 172 -19.12 5.03 4.69
N ALA A 173 -19.79 5.69 5.64
CA ALA A 173 -19.15 6.45 6.70
C ALA A 173 -18.23 5.56 7.57
N TYR A 174 -18.71 4.37 7.93
CA TYR A 174 -17.91 3.40 8.69
C TYR A 174 -16.62 3.00 7.95
N TYR A 175 -16.70 2.65 6.67
CA TYR A 175 -15.52 2.28 5.88
C TYR A 175 -14.53 3.45 5.76
N SER A 176 -15.04 4.66 5.54
CA SER A 176 -14.21 5.86 5.45
C SER A 176 -13.51 6.18 6.78
N ILE A 177 -14.23 6.14 7.89
CA ILE A 177 -13.68 6.37 9.22
C ILE A 177 -12.64 5.31 9.57
N LEU A 178 -12.93 4.04 9.26
CA LEU A 178 -12.00 2.92 9.51
C LEU A 178 -10.71 3.09 8.70
N THR A 179 -10.81 3.50 7.43
CA THR A 179 -9.66 3.76 6.58
C THR A 179 -8.78 4.87 7.18
N VAL A 180 -9.38 5.98 7.57
CA VAL A 180 -8.65 7.10 8.19
C VAL A 180 -8.02 6.67 9.51
N ALA A 181 -8.76 5.98 10.37
CA ALA A 181 -8.26 5.53 11.67
C ALA A 181 -7.05 4.59 11.53
N ILE A 182 -7.14 3.58 10.66
CA ILE A 182 -6.03 2.63 10.44
C ILE A 182 -4.83 3.35 9.82
N THR A 183 -5.04 4.27 8.87
CA THR A 183 -3.95 5.04 8.28
C THR A 183 -3.25 5.92 9.31
N VAL A 184 -4.00 6.60 10.17
CA VAL A 184 -3.41 7.44 11.25
C VAL A 184 -2.63 6.57 12.24
N ILE A 185 -3.19 5.44 12.67
CA ILE A 185 -2.50 4.50 13.55
C ILE A 185 -1.21 3.99 12.90
N ASP A 186 -1.24 3.62 11.62
CA ASP A 186 -0.06 3.14 10.91
C ASP A 186 1.03 4.22 10.81
N ILE A 187 0.66 5.48 10.60
CA ILE A 187 1.60 6.60 10.59
C ILE A 187 2.28 6.74 11.95
N VAL A 188 1.53 6.68 13.05
CA VAL A 188 2.06 6.78 14.41
C VAL A 188 2.99 5.61 14.74
N LEU A 189 2.65 4.39 14.27
CA LEU A 189 3.44 3.17 14.49
C LEU A 189 4.64 3.01 13.54
N GLY A 190 4.93 4.01 12.69
CA GLY A 190 6.11 4.02 11.82
C GLY A 190 5.86 3.50 10.40
N THR A 191 4.61 3.57 9.94
CA THR A 191 4.20 3.30 8.56
C THR A 191 4.45 1.85 8.08
N TYR A 192 4.28 0.88 8.97
CA TYR A 192 4.52 -0.53 8.63
C TYR A 192 3.57 -1.06 7.55
N LEU A 193 2.27 -0.77 7.68
CA LEU A 193 1.27 -1.20 6.69
C LEU A 193 1.50 -0.51 5.36
N MET A 194 1.73 0.79 5.39
CA MET A 194 1.91 1.61 4.20
C MET A 194 3.13 1.16 3.38
N LYS A 195 4.26 0.85 4.04
CA LYS A 195 5.48 0.33 3.40
C LYS A 195 5.27 -1.00 2.70
N ASN A 196 4.45 -1.88 3.28
CA ASN A 196 4.20 -3.21 2.77
C ASN A 196 2.94 -3.29 1.90
N SER A 197 2.20 -2.20 1.75
CA SER A 197 0.93 -2.18 1.01
C SER A 197 1.13 -2.31 -0.49
N ILE A 198 0.07 -2.76 -1.17
CA ILE A 198 0.01 -2.75 -2.65
C ILE A 198 0.11 -1.31 -3.18
N MET A 199 -0.25 -0.31 -2.36
CA MET A 199 -0.17 1.11 -2.70
C MET A 199 1.22 1.71 -2.46
N SER A 200 2.16 0.97 -1.85
CA SER A 200 3.52 1.45 -1.57
C SER A 200 4.24 1.85 -2.86
N TYR A 201 4.87 3.03 -2.83
CA TYR A 201 5.57 3.60 -3.99
C TYR A 201 7.02 3.12 -4.10
N ASP A 202 7.54 2.47 -3.07
CA ASP A 202 8.97 2.16 -2.91
C ASP A 202 9.39 0.82 -3.53
N ALA A 203 8.59 0.28 -4.43
CA ALA A 203 8.92 -0.94 -5.15
C ALA A 203 9.46 -0.64 -6.55
#